data_6c74229aa4dbb7837f59771282a56e78
#
_entry.id   6c74229aa4dbb7837f59771282a56e78
#
_cell.length_a   1.000
_cell.length_b   1.000
_cell.length_c   1.000
_cell.angle_alpha   90.00
_cell.angle_beta   90.00
_cell.angle_gamma   90.00
#
_symmetry.space_group_name_H-M   'P 1'
#
loop_
_entity.id
_entity.type
_entity.pdbx_description
1 polymer ?
#
loop_
_entity_poly.entity_id
_entity_poly.type
_entity_poly.pdbx_seq_one_letter_code
_entity_poly.pdbx_strand_id
1 'polypeptide(L)'
;MQKLGPGSEIGTVKLGDRVGIKWAAAMCGTCMPCRNGFDGHCTMFKVSGYFTPGTFAQYALAPANYVTSIPEKLGSADAAPLLCAGLTSYSALRKCGANSGDWVVISGAGGGLGHLAVQIGARGMAYRIIGLDHGSKEALVKDCGAEHFLDITKFSSSEDLAKEIQKLTDGQGAASVVVCAGVNAAYAQGLGMLAFGGTMVCVGIPDGERKEIGNAFPANLVGSQKRIVGSSIGSQREAIEILAMAARGVVRTHYRLDKLENLTEVFQEMEENKMEGRVWVCFALKRRD
;
A
#
# COMPACT_ATOMS: atom_id res chain seq x y z
N MET A 1 14.28 -3.09 -20.39
CA MET A 1 14.12 -2.05 -21.44
C MET A 1 14.55 -2.61 -22.78
N GLN A 2 13.62 -2.76 -23.74
CA GLN A 2 13.89 -3.39 -25.04
C GLN A 2 14.27 -2.36 -26.12
N LYS A 3 13.71 -1.15 -26.02
CA LYS A 3 13.95 -0.06 -26.98
C LYS A 3 13.83 1.28 -26.28
N LEU A 4 14.67 2.24 -26.68
CA LEU A 4 14.59 3.63 -26.28
C LEU A 4 13.96 4.44 -27.43
N GLY A 5 13.04 5.33 -27.10
CA GLY A 5 12.42 6.25 -28.04
C GLY A 5 13.23 7.56 -28.18
N PRO A 6 12.87 8.43 -29.13
CA PRO A 6 13.48 9.75 -29.26
C PRO A 6 13.34 10.56 -27.97
N GLY A 7 14.37 11.30 -27.58
CA GLY A 7 14.39 12.14 -26.36
C GLY A 7 14.68 11.38 -25.07
N SER A 8 14.93 10.05 -25.12
CA SER A 8 15.28 9.26 -23.94
C SER A 8 16.75 9.39 -23.52
N GLU A 9 17.55 10.11 -24.30
CA GLU A 9 18.98 10.33 -24.04
C GLU A 9 19.22 11.15 -22.75
N ILE A 10 18.22 11.89 -22.30
CA ILE A 10 18.26 12.69 -21.06
C ILE A 10 17.95 11.83 -19.82
N GLY A 11 17.42 10.61 -20.04
CA GLY A 11 17.06 9.70 -18.96
C GLY A 11 18.26 8.94 -18.38
N THR A 12 18.09 8.40 -17.19
CA THR A 12 19.09 7.56 -16.50
C THR A 12 19.03 6.09 -16.91
N VAL A 13 18.04 5.69 -17.71
CA VAL A 13 17.81 4.29 -18.10
C VAL A 13 18.49 3.96 -19.43
N LYS A 14 18.98 2.71 -19.54
CA LYS A 14 19.71 2.18 -20.69
C LYS A 14 19.00 0.96 -21.27
N LEU A 15 19.35 0.58 -22.49
CA LEU A 15 18.93 -0.71 -23.06
C LEU A 15 19.41 -1.86 -22.15
N GLY A 16 18.56 -2.83 -21.93
CA GLY A 16 18.81 -3.94 -21.03
C GLY A 16 18.40 -3.70 -19.58
N ASP A 17 18.25 -2.46 -19.13
CA ASP A 17 17.87 -2.17 -17.75
C ASP A 17 16.53 -2.82 -17.38
N ARG A 18 16.47 -3.34 -16.17
CA ARG A 18 15.22 -3.82 -15.56
C ARG A 18 14.51 -2.65 -14.92
N VAL A 19 13.31 -2.37 -15.41
CA VAL A 19 12.50 -1.24 -14.93
C VAL A 19 11.06 -1.65 -14.68
N GLY A 20 10.39 -0.93 -13.81
CA GLY A 20 8.99 -1.08 -13.53
C GLY A 20 8.19 0.18 -13.85
N ILE A 21 6.95 -0.01 -14.25
CA ILE A 21 5.98 1.05 -14.51
C ILE A 21 5.02 1.11 -13.33
N LYS A 22 4.93 2.27 -12.68
CA LYS A 22 3.98 2.51 -11.60
C LYS A 22 2.55 2.70 -12.12
N TRP A 23 1.56 2.67 -11.23
CA TRP A 23 0.19 3.03 -11.55
C TRP A 23 0.11 4.45 -12.13
N ALA A 24 0.69 5.46 -11.46
CA ALA A 24 0.97 6.76 -12.06
C ALA A 24 2.15 6.61 -13.03
N ALA A 25 1.86 6.41 -14.32
CA ALA A 25 2.85 6.09 -15.34
C ALA A 25 3.64 7.29 -15.84
N ALA A 26 3.11 8.52 -15.71
CA ALA A 26 3.75 9.74 -16.18
C ALA A 26 3.41 10.93 -15.28
N MET A 27 4.32 11.91 -15.23
CA MET A 27 4.15 13.16 -14.50
C MET A 27 4.77 14.34 -15.29
N CYS A 28 4.38 15.57 -14.98
CA CYS A 28 4.90 16.76 -15.69
C CYS A 28 6.21 17.31 -15.11
N GLY A 29 6.51 17.07 -13.85
CA GLY A 29 7.70 17.60 -13.15
C GLY A 29 7.63 19.07 -12.74
N THR A 30 6.62 19.84 -13.19
CA THR A 30 6.57 21.30 -13.03
C THR A 30 5.43 21.84 -12.19
N CYS A 31 4.36 21.08 -11.99
CA CYS A 31 3.23 21.49 -11.15
C CYS A 31 3.60 21.49 -9.66
N MET A 32 2.78 22.14 -8.82
CA MET A 32 3.02 22.25 -7.38
C MET A 32 3.22 20.90 -6.70
N PRO A 33 2.36 19.88 -6.90
CA PRO A 33 2.61 18.55 -6.33
C PRO A 33 3.97 17.96 -6.72
N CYS A 34 4.35 18.04 -8.00
CA CYS A 34 5.66 17.54 -8.45
C CYS A 34 6.83 18.26 -7.79
N ARG A 35 6.78 19.58 -7.72
CA ARG A 35 7.84 20.40 -7.08
C ARG A 35 7.97 20.13 -5.59
N ASN A 36 6.88 19.75 -4.93
CA ASN A 36 6.86 19.40 -3.51
C ASN A 36 7.17 17.92 -3.24
N GLY A 37 7.56 17.14 -4.26
CA GLY A 37 7.87 15.71 -4.10
C GLY A 37 6.67 14.78 -4.03
N PHE A 38 5.48 15.28 -4.39
CA PHE A 38 4.24 14.51 -4.50
C PHE A 38 3.90 14.22 -5.98
N ASP A 39 4.88 13.79 -6.74
CA ASP A 39 4.77 13.55 -8.18
C ASP A 39 3.70 12.51 -8.55
N GLY A 40 3.40 11.56 -7.68
CA GLY A 40 2.27 10.65 -7.83
C GLY A 40 0.90 11.35 -7.85
N HIS A 41 0.82 12.58 -7.37
CA HIS A 41 -0.36 13.46 -7.39
C HIS A 41 -0.24 14.60 -8.41
N CYS A 42 0.57 14.43 -9.43
CA CYS A 42 0.75 15.39 -10.51
C CYS A 42 -0.61 15.77 -11.14
N THR A 43 -0.85 17.05 -11.37
CA THR A 43 -2.11 17.52 -12.00
C THR A 43 -2.28 17.02 -13.43
N MET A 44 -1.20 16.58 -14.07
CA MET A 44 -1.15 16.03 -15.43
C MET A 44 -0.72 14.55 -15.44
N PHE A 45 -0.89 13.84 -14.32
CA PHE A 45 -0.50 12.43 -14.26
C PHE A 45 -1.34 11.57 -15.21
N LYS A 46 -0.71 10.53 -15.72
CA LYS A 46 -1.40 9.54 -16.57
C LYS A 46 -1.36 8.19 -15.88
N VAL A 47 -2.53 7.60 -15.76
CA VAL A 47 -2.70 6.28 -15.13
C VAL A 47 -2.54 5.20 -16.18
N SER A 48 -1.69 4.21 -15.88
CA SER A 48 -1.54 3.01 -16.69
C SER A 48 -2.84 2.20 -16.70
N GLY A 49 -3.29 1.84 -17.88
CA GLY A 49 -4.55 1.12 -18.09
C GLY A 49 -5.80 2.01 -18.21
N TYR A 50 -5.69 3.33 -17.95
CA TYR A 50 -6.79 4.29 -18.09
C TYR A 50 -6.47 5.37 -19.15
N PHE A 51 -5.42 6.16 -18.94
CA PHE A 51 -5.02 7.25 -19.84
C PHE A 51 -3.89 6.86 -20.78
N THR A 52 -3.24 5.73 -20.50
CA THR A 52 -2.25 5.10 -21.36
C THR A 52 -2.57 3.61 -21.45
N PRO A 53 -2.12 2.91 -22.50
CA PRO A 53 -2.23 1.45 -22.55
C PRO A 53 -1.69 0.81 -21.26
N GLY A 54 -2.38 -0.22 -20.77
CA GLY A 54 -1.99 -0.96 -19.57
C GLY A 54 -0.79 -1.86 -19.79
N THR A 55 -0.43 -2.61 -18.76
CA THR A 55 0.75 -3.48 -18.73
C THR A 55 0.41 -4.98 -18.86
N PHE A 56 -0.86 -5.35 -19.05
CA PHE A 56 -1.23 -6.71 -19.44
C PHE A 56 -0.90 -6.95 -20.93
N ALA A 57 0.38 -6.88 -21.25
CA ALA A 57 0.90 -6.99 -22.62
C ALA A 57 2.36 -7.45 -22.61
N GLN A 58 2.82 -8.06 -23.72
CA GLN A 58 4.23 -8.46 -23.88
C GLN A 58 5.18 -7.25 -23.92
N TYR A 59 4.72 -6.11 -24.44
CA TYR A 59 5.45 -4.86 -24.53
C TYR A 59 4.57 -3.72 -24.05
N ALA A 60 5.11 -2.86 -23.21
CA ALA A 60 4.45 -1.66 -22.72
C ALA A 60 5.31 -0.42 -22.98
N LEU A 61 4.67 0.72 -23.22
CA LEU A 61 5.33 2.01 -23.37
C LEU A 61 5.29 2.78 -22.05
N ALA A 62 6.41 3.41 -21.70
CA ALA A 62 6.49 4.28 -20.55
C ALA A 62 7.51 5.40 -20.77
N PRO A 63 7.33 6.58 -20.13
CA PRO A 63 8.33 7.65 -20.13
C PRO A 63 9.64 7.20 -19.50
N ALA A 64 10.74 7.29 -20.24
CA ALA A 64 12.07 6.85 -19.79
C ALA A 64 12.55 7.57 -18.50
N ASN A 65 12.10 8.81 -18.29
CA ASN A 65 12.42 9.61 -17.12
C ASN A 65 11.53 9.33 -15.89
N TYR A 66 10.54 8.43 -16.01
CA TYR A 66 9.61 8.14 -14.88
C TYR A 66 9.42 6.66 -14.57
N VAL A 67 10.04 5.75 -15.30
CA VAL A 67 10.16 4.35 -14.91
C VAL A 67 11.05 4.21 -13.67
N THR A 68 10.86 3.16 -12.89
CA THR A 68 11.62 2.90 -11.67
C THR A 68 12.57 1.74 -11.90
N SER A 69 13.86 1.93 -11.72
CA SER A 69 14.86 0.87 -11.83
C SER A 69 14.63 -0.19 -10.76
N ILE A 70 14.65 -1.46 -11.18
CA ILE A 70 14.50 -2.61 -10.29
C ILE A 70 15.91 -3.08 -9.87
N PRO A 71 16.22 -3.15 -8.56
CA PRO A 71 17.51 -3.66 -8.08
C PRO A 71 17.80 -5.07 -8.60
N GLU A 72 19.05 -5.39 -8.94
CA GLU A 72 19.42 -6.69 -9.51
C GLU A 72 19.01 -7.88 -8.63
N LYS A 73 19.15 -7.74 -7.31
CA LYS A 73 18.83 -8.79 -6.33
C LYS A 73 17.33 -9.01 -6.14
N LEU A 74 16.47 -8.14 -6.68
CA LEU A 74 15.03 -8.24 -6.52
C LEU A 74 14.39 -8.89 -7.73
N GLY A 75 13.63 -9.96 -7.53
CA GLY A 75 12.86 -10.63 -8.57
C GLY A 75 11.79 -9.72 -9.18
N SER A 76 11.43 -9.94 -10.45
CA SER A 76 10.38 -9.12 -11.10
C SER A 76 9.00 -9.36 -10.47
N ALA A 77 8.72 -10.60 -10.03
CA ALA A 77 7.49 -10.97 -9.33
C ALA A 77 7.35 -10.27 -7.98
N ASP A 78 8.47 -10.12 -7.26
CA ASP A 78 8.49 -9.37 -6.00
C ASP A 78 8.38 -7.87 -6.22
N ALA A 79 9.01 -7.34 -7.28
CA ALA A 79 9.04 -5.91 -7.56
C ALA A 79 7.70 -5.36 -8.05
N ALA A 80 6.95 -6.11 -8.87
CA ALA A 80 5.73 -5.63 -9.50
C ALA A 80 4.67 -5.16 -8.49
N PRO A 81 4.29 -5.93 -7.45
CA PRO A 81 3.34 -5.48 -6.45
C PRO A 81 3.84 -4.30 -5.61
N LEU A 82 5.15 -4.16 -5.45
CA LEU A 82 5.75 -3.06 -4.67
C LEU A 82 5.62 -1.71 -5.36
N LEU A 83 5.48 -1.66 -6.68
CA LEU A 83 5.27 -0.42 -7.45
C LEU A 83 3.83 0.12 -7.39
N CYS A 84 2.93 -0.60 -6.76
CA CYS A 84 1.56 -0.15 -6.46
C CYS A 84 1.28 -0.29 -4.96
N ALA A 85 1.03 -1.52 -4.50
CA ALA A 85 0.64 -1.78 -3.11
C ALA A 85 1.74 -1.46 -2.11
N GLY A 86 2.99 -1.84 -2.38
CA GLY A 86 4.12 -1.53 -1.51
C GLY A 86 4.37 -0.04 -1.40
N LEU A 87 4.36 0.66 -2.54
CA LEU A 87 4.50 2.11 -2.61
C LEU A 87 3.39 2.84 -1.84
N THR A 88 2.14 2.40 -2.01
CA THR A 88 0.99 2.96 -1.30
C THR A 88 1.10 2.77 0.21
N SER A 89 1.44 1.56 0.65
CA SER A 89 1.61 1.24 2.07
C SER A 89 2.79 1.99 2.70
N TYR A 90 3.90 2.10 1.99
CA TYR A 90 5.07 2.86 2.43
C TYR A 90 4.76 4.35 2.58
N SER A 91 4.14 4.96 1.58
CA SER A 91 3.73 6.37 1.64
C SER A 91 2.73 6.66 2.76
N ALA A 92 1.78 5.73 3.02
CA ALA A 92 0.82 5.85 4.12
C ALA A 92 1.52 5.83 5.49
N LEU A 93 2.44 4.89 5.69
CA LEU A 93 3.20 4.79 6.95
C LEU A 93 4.12 5.99 7.18
N ARG A 94 4.65 6.60 6.14
CA ARG A 94 5.42 7.86 6.26
C ARG A 94 4.56 9.07 6.69
N LYS A 95 3.26 9.02 6.41
CA LYS A 95 2.30 10.09 6.80
C LYS A 95 1.63 9.82 8.14
N CYS A 96 1.85 8.67 8.75
CA CYS A 96 1.13 8.25 9.94
C CYS A 96 1.53 9.02 11.22
N GLY A 97 2.70 9.66 11.22
CA GLY A 97 3.19 10.46 12.34
C GLY A 97 3.66 9.68 13.55
N ALA A 98 3.77 8.35 13.45
CA ALA A 98 4.32 7.49 14.50
C ALA A 98 5.86 7.52 14.50
N ASN A 99 6.45 7.30 15.66
CA ASN A 99 7.89 7.11 15.86
C ASN A 99 8.22 5.62 16.03
N SER A 100 9.48 5.26 15.87
CA SER A 100 9.95 3.90 16.20
C SER A 100 9.58 3.54 17.64
N GLY A 101 8.98 2.36 17.83
CA GLY A 101 8.47 1.90 19.13
C GLY A 101 7.00 2.23 19.39
N ASP A 102 6.39 3.13 18.62
CA ASP A 102 4.98 3.46 18.79
C ASP A 102 4.07 2.33 18.26
N TRP A 103 2.89 2.22 18.86
CA TRP A 103 1.85 1.32 18.40
C TRP A 103 1.15 1.86 17.15
N VAL A 104 1.10 1.04 16.13
CA VAL A 104 0.40 1.33 14.88
C VAL A 104 -0.57 0.19 14.56
N VAL A 105 -1.83 0.54 14.37
CA VAL A 105 -2.87 -0.41 13.95
C VAL A 105 -2.95 -0.43 12.42
N ILE A 106 -2.94 -1.63 11.84
CA ILE A 106 -3.18 -1.84 10.40
C ILE A 106 -4.54 -2.53 10.25
N SER A 107 -5.53 -1.82 9.72
CA SER A 107 -6.85 -2.37 9.42
C SER A 107 -6.86 -2.95 8.01
N GLY A 108 -7.32 -4.20 7.87
CA GLY A 108 -7.17 -4.99 6.63
C GLY A 108 -5.76 -5.57 6.49
N ALA A 109 -5.16 -6.00 7.60
CA ALA A 109 -3.76 -6.36 7.74
C ALA A 109 -3.30 -7.54 6.86
N GLY A 110 -4.18 -8.50 6.56
CA GLY A 110 -3.87 -9.67 5.72
C GLY A 110 -4.19 -9.47 4.24
N GLY A 111 -4.71 -8.28 3.86
CA GLY A 111 -5.01 -7.96 2.47
C GLY A 111 -3.78 -7.56 1.66
N GLY A 112 -4.01 -7.26 0.38
CA GLY A 112 -2.93 -6.94 -0.56
C GLY A 112 -2.12 -5.67 -0.25
N LEU A 113 -2.66 -4.71 0.49
CA LEU A 113 -1.94 -3.55 1.04
C LEU A 113 -1.42 -3.87 2.44
N GLY A 114 -2.30 -4.43 3.29
CA GLY A 114 -2.04 -4.60 4.70
C GLY A 114 -0.84 -5.48 5.02
N HIS A 115 -0.66 -6.63 4.36
CA HIS A 115 0.47 -7.52 4.62
C HIS A 115 1.84 -6.86 4.31
N LEU A 116 1.86 -5.92 3.36
CA LEU A 116 3.05 -5.10 3.09
C LEU A 116 3.20 -3.98 4.13
N ALA A 117 2.09 -3.33 4.53
CA ALA A 117 2.11 -2.30 5.56
C ALA A 117 2.62 -2.86 6.90
N VAL A 118 2.20 -4.07 7.29
CA VAL A 118 2.69 -4.75 8.50
C VAL A 118 4.20 -4.94 8.44
N GLN A 119 4.75 -5.48 7.35
CA GLN A 119 6.19 -5.71 7.20
C GLN A 119 6.99 -4.40 7.17
N ILE A 120 6.53 -3.41 6.41
CA ILE A 120 7.19 -2.10 6.32
C ILE A 120 7.20 -1.44 7.69
N GLY A 121 6.07 -1.45 8.40
CA GLY A 121 5.95 -0.86 9.73
C GLY A 121 6.85 -1.57 10.74
N ALA A 122 6.71 -2.87 10.89
CA ALA A 122 7.43 -3.64 11.88
C ALA A 122 8.94 -3.71 11.61
N ARG A 123 9.33 -4.12 10.40
CA ARG A 123 10.73 -4.42 10.07
C ARG A 123 11.48 -3.23 9.49
N GLY A 124 10.76 -2.32 8.79
CA GLY A 124 11.36 -1.17 8.11
C GLY A 124 11.39 0.10 8.94
N MET A 125 10.38 0.31 9.81
CA MET A 125 10.22 1.54 10.60
C MET A 125 10.26 1.30 12.13
N ALA A 126 10.39 0.03 12.53
CA ALA A 126 10.42 -0.39 13.94
C ALA A 126 9.16 0.03 14.73
N TYR A 127 8.00 -0.01 14.08
CA TYR A 127 6.72 0.19 14.76
C TYR A 127 6.25 -1.11 15.41
N ARG A 128 5.52 -0.99 16.51
CA ARG A 128 4.81 -2.09 17.14
C ARG A 128 3.46 -2.25 16.45
N ILE A 129 3.24 -3.35 15.75
CA ILE A 129 2.08 -3.50 14.88
C ILE A 129 1.00 -4.34 15.54
N ILE A 130 -0.23 -3.80 15.52
CA ILE A 130 -1.47 -4.54 15.80
C ILE A 130 -2.20 -4.70 14.46
N GLY A 131 -2.32 -5.93 13.99
CA GLY A 131 -3.07 -6.24 12.76
C GLY A 131 -4.54 -6.53 13.04
N LEU A 132 -5.45 -5.91 12.28
CA LEU A 132 -6.88 -6.19 12.31
C LEU A 132 -7.29 -6.82 10.99
N ASP A 133 -7.89 -8.01 11.04
CA ASP A 133 -8.48 -8.68 9.87
C ASP A 133 -9.40 -9.82 10.31
N HIS A 134 -9.94 -10.60 9.38
CA HIS A 134 -10.60 -11.87 9.64
C HIS A 134 -9.63 -12.91 10.21
N GLY A 135 -10.11 -13.75 11.12
CA GLY A 135 -9.30 -14.77 11.80
C GLY A 135 -8.52 -15.71 10.88
N SER A 136 -9.04 -15.99 9.66
CA SER A 136 -8.34 -16.78 8.64
C SER A 136 -6.99 -16.20 8.21
N LYS A 137 -6.79 -14.90 8.39
CA LYS A 137 -5.57 -14.17 7.99
C LYS A 137 -4.51 -14.07 9.09
N GLU A 138 -4.79 -14.58 10.30
CA GLU A 138 -3.91 -14.43 11.47
C GLU A 138 -2.49 -14.90 11.20
N ALA A 139 -2.34 -16.11 10.63
CA ALA A 139 -1.02 -16.69 10.37
C ALA A 139 -0.17 -15.80 9.47
N LEU A 140 -0.75 -15.30 8.37
CA LEU A 140 -0.07 -14.39 7.45
C LEU A 140 0.34 -13.08 8.14
N VAL A 141 -0.57 -12.48 8.91
CA VAL A 141 -0.33 -11.19 9.57
C VAL A 141 0.76 -11.30 10.63
N LYS A 142 0.77 -12.41 11.38
CA LYS A 142 1.82 -12.72 12.35
C LYS A 142 3.17 -12.97 11.67
N ASP A 143 3.20 -13.74 10.60
CA ASP A 143 4.42 -13.96 9.81
C ASP A 143 4.98 -12.66 9.24
N CYS A 144 4.13 -11.73 8.85
CA CYS A 144 4.52 -10.39 8.43
C CYS A 144 5.17 -9.54 9.53
N GLY A 145 5.02 -9.89 10.80
CA GLY A 145 5.68 -9.24 11.93
C GLY A 145 4.76 -8.43 12.84
N ALA A 146 3.44 -8.66 12.81
CA ALA A 146 2.54 -8.06 13.78
C ALA A 146 2.76 -8.67 15.17
N GLU A 147 2.92 -7.82 16.20
CA GLU A 147 3.02 -8.25 17.58
C GLU A 147 1.68 -8.81 18.08
N HIS A 148 0.59 -8.17 17.70
CA HIS A 148 -0.76 -8.62 18.01
C HIS A 148 -1.61 -8.75 16.76
N PHE A 149 -2.55 -9.68 16.81
CA PHE A 149 -3.60 -9.83 15.80
C PHE A 149 -4.95 -9.85 16.49
N LEU A 150 -5.90 -9.11 15.97
CA LEU A 150 -7.28 -9.10 16.44
C LEU A 150 -8.21 -9.48 15.30
N ASP A 151 -8.97 -10.54 15.53
CA ASP A 151 -10.03 -10.98 14.62
C ASP A 151 -11.23 -10.05 14.78
N ILE A 152 -11.50 -9.24 13.75
CA ILE A 152 -12.59 -8.26 13.77
C ILE A 152 -13.98 -8.88 13.97
N THR A 153 -14.15 -10.16 13.66
CA THR A 153 -15.44 -10.86 13.80
C THR A 153 -15.78 -11.21 15.26
N LYS A 154 -14.80 -11.11 16.17
CA LYS A 154 -14.98 -11.39 17.59
C LYS A 154 -15.47 -10.19 18.41
N PHE A 155 -15.61 -9.03 17.80
CA PHE A 155 -16.03 -7.81 18.48
C PHE A 155 -17.46 -7.46 18.12
N SER A 156 -18.30 -7.22 19.13
CA SER A 156 -19.71 -6.88 18.96
C SER A 156 -19.92 -5.42 18.58
N SER A 157 -18.96 -4.55 18.92
CA SER A 157 -19.03 -3.12 18.69
C SER A 157 -17.65 -2.51 18.40
N SER A 158 -17.65 -1.30 17.84
CA SER A 158 -16.44 -0.50 17.67
C SER A 158 -15.79 -0.11 18.99
N GLU A 159 -16.61 0.08 20.03
CA GLU A 159 -16.19 0.41 21.38
C GLU A 159 -15.43 -0.74 22.02
N ASP A 160 -15.88 -1.98 21.84
CA ASP A 160 -15.20 -3.17 22.40
C ASP A 160 -13.84 -3.39 21.72
N LEU A 161 -13.77 -3.18 20.40
CA LEU A 161 -12.51 -3.21 19.68
C LEU A 161 -11.56 -2.12 20.16
N ALA A 162 -12.05 -0.89 20.35
CA ALA A 162 -11.24 0.22 20.87
C ALA A 162 -10.71 -0.05 22.28
N LYS A 163 -11.53 -0.62 23.17
CA LYS A 163 -11.08 -1.05 24.53
C LYS A 163 -9.98 -2.09 24.48
N GLU A 164 -10.08 -3.08 23.57
CA GLU A 164 -9.01 -4.09 23.45
C GLU A 164 -7.71 -3.47 22.90
N ILE A 165 -7.79 -2.56 21.95
CA ILE A 165 -6.62 -1.78 21.50
C ILE A 165 -6.01 -0.98 22.66
N GLN A 166 -6.83 -0.30 23.47
CA GLN A 166 -6.33 0.45 24.63
C GLN A 166 -5.62 -0.47 25.61
N LYS A 167 -6.17 -1.65 25.90
CA LYS A 167 -5.55 -2.65 26.78
C LYS A 167 -4.19 -3.11 26.26
N LEU A 168 -4.04 -3.35 24.95
CA LEU A 168 -2.77 -3.75 24.31
C LEU A 168 -1.74 -2.60 24.26
N THR A 169 -2.18 -1.37 24.44
CA THR A 169 -1.37 -0.14 24.31
C THR A 169 -1.25 0.61 25.65
N ASP A 170 -1.24 -0.11 26.77
CA ASP A 170 -1.10 0.43 28.13
C ASP A 170 -2.10 1.57 28.46
N GLY A 171 -3.33 1.45 27.93
CA GLY A 171 -4.41 2.41 28.13
C GLY A 171 -4.37 3.65 27.24
N GLN A 172 -3.33 3.81 26.41
CA GLN A 172 -3.12 5.03 25.62
C GLN A 172 -3.87 5.06 24.28
N GLY A 173 -4.07 3.88 23.66
CA GLY A 173 -4.47 3.75 22.27
C GLY A 173 -3.26 3.78 21.31
N ALA A 174 -3.52 3.67 20.02
CA ALA A 174 -2.48 3.64 19.00
C ALA A 174 -2.06 5.04 18.55
N ALA A 175 -0.77 5.26 18.32
CA ALA A 175 -0.26 6.50 17.74
C ALA A 175 -0.80 6.71 16.32
N SER A 176 -1.04 5.62 15.59
CA SER A 176 -1.69 5.70 14.28
C SER A 176 -2.55 4.49 13.97
N VAL A 177 -3.57 4.72 13.14
CA VAL A 177 -4.40 3.69 12.50
C VAL A 177 -4.30 3.87 11.00
N VAL A 178 -3.74 2.90 10.28
CA VAL A 178 -3.68 2.89 8.81
C VAL A 178 -4.80 1.99 8.28
N VAL A 179 -5.78 2.60 7.63
CA VAL A 179 -6.96 1.88 7.13
C VAL A 179 -6.70 1.41 5.69
N CYS A 180 -6.29 0.15 5.55
CA CYS A 180 -6.09 -0.52 4.25
C CYS A 180 -7.36 -1.23 3.77
N ALA A 181 -8.31 -1.47 4.65
CA ALA A 181 -9.59 -2.10 4.31
C ALA A 181 -10.48 -1.18 3.48
N GLY A 182 -11.09 -1.71 2.42
CA GLY A 182 -12.01 -0.98 1.53
C GLY A 182 -13.46 -0.97 2.03
N VAL A 183 -13.69 -0.71 3.33
CA VAL A 183 -15.04 -0.70 3.92
C VAL A 183 -15.25 0.51 4.85
N ASN A 184 -16.43 1.12 4.77
CA ASN A 184 -16.76 2.32 5.57
C ASN A 184 -16.68 2.06 7.08
N ALA A 185 -17.01 0.86 7.56
CA ALA A 185 -16.97 0.51 8.97
C ALA A 185 -15.54 0.62 9.56
N ALA A 186 -14.50 0.28 8.80
CA ALA A 186 -13.12 0.37 9.25
C ALA A 186 -12.70 1.82 9.57
N TYR A 187 -13.23 2.79 8.84
CA TYR A 187 -13.00 4.21 9.10
C TYR A 187 -13.71 4.70 10.36
N ALA A 188 -14.97 4.27 10.56
CA ALA A 188 -15.72 4.61 11.76
C ALA A 188 -15.06 4.06 13.04
N GLN A 189 -14.46 2.86 12.96
CA GLN A 189 -13.71 2.23 14.04
C GLN A 189 -12.38 2.94 14.32
N GLY A 190 -11.70 3.41 13.26
CA GLY A 190 -10.32 3.90 13.32
C GLY A 190 -10.09 5.02 14.34
N LEU A 191 -10.99 5.99 14.41
CA LEU A 191 -10.86 7.13 15.34
C LEU A 191 -10.96 6.73 16.81
N GLY A 192 -11.73 5.68 17.13
CA GLY A 192 -11.86 5.17 18.50
C GLY A 192 -10.61 4.48 19.03
N MET A 193 -9.76 3.96 18.15
CA MET A 193 -8.55 3.23 18.48
C MET A 193 -7.33 4.14 18.73
N LEU A 194 -7.41 5.43 18.36
CA LEU A 194 -6.30 6.37 18.43
C LEU A 194 -6.04 6.88 19.83
N ALA A 195 -4.78 7.01 20.16
CA ALA A 195 -4.28 7.79 21.30
C ALA A 195 -4.59 9.28 21.14
N PHE A 196 -4.36 10.08 22.21
CA PHE A 196 -4.34 11.53 22.12
C PHE A 196 -3.30 12.01 21.10
N GLY A 197 -3.67 12.92 20.21
CA GLY A 197 -2.81 13.40 19.12
C GLY A 197 -2.56 12.41 17.98
N GLY A 198 -3.19 11.22 18.01
CA GLY A 198 -3.00 10.16 17.04
C GLY A 198 -3.53 10.50 15.64
N THR A 199 -3.05 9.75 14.65
CA THR A 199 -3.37 9.97 13.23
C THR A 199 -4.06 8.78 12.60
N MET A 200 -5.22 8.95 12.00
CA MET A 200 -5.83 7.98 11.11
C MET A 200 -5.42 8.27 9.67
N VAL A 201 -4.83 7.30 8.99
CA VAL A 201 -4.44 7.40 7.58
C VAL A 201 -5.45 6.63 6.72
N CYS A 202 -6.14 7.36 5.86
CA CYS A 202 -7.13 6.82 4.94
C CYS A 202 -6.43 6.34 3.65
N VAL A 203 -6.52 5.04 3.34
CA VAL A 203 -5.86 4.40 2.19
C VAL A 203 -6.84 3.59 1.36
N GLY A 204 -7.54 2.64 1.97
CA GLY A 204 -8.54 1.80 1.29
C GLY A 204 -9.71 2.65 0.80
N ILE A 205 -10.18 2.39 -0.41
CA ILE A 205 -11.33 3.09 -0.98
C ILE A 205 -12.53 2.15 -0.88
N PRO A 206 -13.56 2.49 -0.06
CA PRO A 206 -14.78 1.70 0.00
C PRO A 206 -15.52 1.70 -1.33
N ASP A 207 -16.01 0.53 -1.72
CA ASP A 207 -16.89 0.39 -2.87
C ASP A 207 -18.32 0.84 -2.55
N GLY A 208 -19.09 1.20 -3.58
CA GLY A 208 -20.49 1.57 -3.50
C GLY A 208 -20.73 3.02 -3.05
N GLU A 209 -21.71 3.20 -2.17
CA GLU A 209 -22.14 4.54 -1.75
C GLU A 209 -21.08 5.26 -0.92
N ARG A 210 -20.83 6.53 -1.25
CA ARG A 210 -19.92 7.39 -0.47
C ARG A 210 -20.56 7.73 0.87
N LYS A 211 -19.85 7.45 1.96
CA LYS A 211 -20.30 7.75 3.33
C LYS A 211 -19.27 8.62 4.05
N GLU A 212 -19.78 9.42 4.94
CA GLU A 212 -18.95 10.20 5.86
C GLU A 212 -18.18 9.28 6.81
N ILE A 213 -17.04 9.74 7.29
CA ILE A 213 -16.27 9.01 8.31
C ILE A 213 -17.03 9.13 9.63
N GLY A 214 -17.59 8.01 10.11
CA GLY A 214 -18.28 7.97 11.38
C GLY A 214 -17.38 8.41 12.55
N ASN A 215 -17.98 9.08 13.55
CA ASN A 215 -17.28 9.59 14.73
C ASN A 215 -16.27 10.73 14.48
N ALA A 216 -16.18 11.28 13.28
CA ALA A 216 -15.32 12.42 12.94
C ALA A 216 -15.97 13.77 13.36
N PHE A 217 -16.56 13.83 14.55
CA PHE A 217 -17.15 15.06 15.07
C PHE A 217 -16.08 16.08 15.46
N PRO A 218 -16.28 17.39 15.16
CA PRO A 218 -15.33 18.44 15.55
C PRO A 218 -14.94 18.41 17.02
N ALA A 219 -15.90 18.17 17.92
CA ALA A 219 -15.63 18.09 19.37
C ALA A 219 -14.64 16.94 19.71
N ASN A 220 -14.75 15.79 19.06
CA ASN A 220 -13.86 14.65 19.28
C ASN A 220 -12.45 14.92 18.71
N LEU A 221 -12.36 15.56 17.55
CA LEU A 221 -11.09 15.89 16.93
C LEU A 221 -10.35 16.97 17.72
N VAL A 222 -11.06 18.03 18.12
CA VAL A 222 -10.48 19.15 18.90
C VAL A 222 -10.05 18.66 20.29
N GLY A 223 -10.94 17.98 21.03
CA GLY A 223 -10.68 17.54 22.39
C GLY A 223 -9.55 16.52 22.51
N SER A 224 -9.36 15.67 21.49
CA SER A 224 -8.31 14.63 21.46
C SER A 224 -7.14 14.98 20.52
N GLN A 225 -7.16 16.13 19.86
CA GLN A 225 -6.18 16.58 18.86
C GLN A 225 -5.87 15.53 17.76
N LYS A 226 -6.86 14.72 17.43
CA LYS A 226 -6.73 13.67 16.43
C LYS A 226 -6.64 14.23 15.00
N ARG A 227 -5.96 13.51 14.15
CA ARG A 227 -5.77 13.88 12.73
C ARG A 227 -6.33 12.81 11.82
N ILE A 228 -6.90 13.25 10.70
CA ILE A 228 -7.34 12.37 9.59
C ILE A 228 -6.55 12.81 8.36
N VAL A 229 -5.80 11.88 7.76
CA VAL A 229 -4.91 12.17 6.63
C VAL A 229 -5.22 11.20 5.49
N GLY A 230 -5.44 11.73 4.28
CA GLY A 230 -5.53 10.90 3.08
C GLY A 230 -4.16 10.51 2.56
N SER A 231 -4.03 9.26 2.08
CA SER A 231 -2.83 8.78 1.41
C SER A 231 -3.21 7.93 0.20
N SER A 232 -2.67 8.24 -0.94
CA SER A 232 -2.81 7.46 -2.16
C SER A 232 -1.45 7.35 -2.83
N ILE A 233 -1.14 6.18 -3.39
CA ILE A 233 0.13 5.91 -4.08
C ILE A 233 1.33 6.53 -3.35
N GLY A 234 2.41 6.84 -4.07
CA GLY A 234 3.59 7.53 -3.56
C GLY A 234 4.39 8.16 -4.68
N SER A 235 5.47 8.83 -4.32
CA SER A 235 6.38 9.51 -5.24
C SER A 235 7.37 8.54 -5.90
N GLN A 236 8.08 9.01 -6.93
CA GLN A 236 9.19 8.29 -7.56
C GLN A 236 10.29 7.95 -6.54
N ARG A 237 10.59 8.87 -5.64
CA ARG A 237 11.55 8.67 -4.56
C ARG A 237 11.12 7.51 -3.65
N GLU A 238 9.87 7.51 -3.21
CA GLU A 238 9.32 6.45 -2.36
C GLU A 238 9.29 5.10 -3.07
N ALA A 239 9.08 5.07 -4.40
CA ALA A 239 9.18 3.85 -5.19
C ALA A 239 10.60 3.26 -5.19
N ILE A 240 11.62 4.09 -5.30
CA ILE A 240 13.02 3.66 -5.20
C ILE A 240 13.32 3.13 -3.78
N GLU A 241 12.87 3.83 -2.75
CA GLU A 241 13.09 3.48 -1.34
C GLU A 241 12.45 2.13 -0.99
N ILE A 242 11.21 1.86 -1.41
CA ILE A 242 10.54 0.58 -1.11
C ILE A 242 11.17 -0.60 -1.87
N LEU A 243 11.59 -0.41 -3.13
CA LEU A 243 12.32 -1.46 -3.86
C LEU A 243 13.69 -1.75 -3.22
N ALA A 244 14.38 -0.73 -2.70
CA ALA A 244 15.62 -0.91 -1.96
C ALA A 244 15.41 -1.66 -0.63
N MET A 245 14.31 -1.41 0.08
CA MET A 245 13.94 -2.19 1.27
C MET A 245 13.71 -3.66 0.93
N ALA A 246 12.98 -3.94 -0.14
CA ALA A 246 12.72 -5.30 -0.59
C ALA A 246 13.99 -6.02 -1.05
N ALA A 247 14.88 -5.33 -1.76
CA ALA A 247 16.18 -5.89 -2.17
C ALA A 247 17.09 -6.28 -0.99
N ARG A 248 16.86 -5.70 0.20
CA ARG A 248 17.52 -6.07 1.47
C ARG A 248 16.77 -7.15 2.24
N GLY A 249 15.63 -7.63 1.75
CA GLY A 249 14.81 -8.66 2.39
C GLY A 249 13.93 -8.16 3.54
N VAL A 250 13.79 -6.84 3.74
CA VAL A 250 12.93 -6.24 4.77
C VAL A 250 11.44 -6.51 4.48
N VAL A 251 11.07 -6.46 3.20
CA VAL A 251 9.71 -6.63 2.73
C VAL A 251 9.68 -7.67 1.63
N ARG A 252 8.71 -8.58 1.70
CA ARG A 252 8.42 -9.57 0.68
C ARG A 252 6.94 -9.56 0.35
N THR A 253 6.60 -9.63 -0.92
CA THR A 253 5.22 -9.79 -1.33
C THR A 253 4.81 -11.24 -1.18
N HIS A 254 3.72 -11.51 -0.45
CA HIS A 254 3.05 -12.80 -0.49
C HIS A 254 2.18 -12.85 -1.73
N TYR A 255 2.53 -13.71 -2.68
CA TYR A 255 1.79 -13.87 -3.93
C TYR A 255 1.76 -15.34 -4.37
N ARG A 256 0.73 -15.68 -5.10
CA ARG A 256 0.73 -16.89 -5.95
C ARG A 256 1.01 -16.51 -7.40
N LEU A 257 1.59 -17.45 -8.13
CA LEU A 257 1.76 -17.34 -9.58
C LEU A 257 0.52 -17.83 -10.28
N ASP A 258 0.09 -17.11 -11.31
CA ASP A 258 -1.01 -17.54 -12.16
C ASP A 258 -0.74 -17.19 -13.62
N LYS A 259 -1.55 -17.76 -14.53
CA LYS A 259 -1.47 -17.52 -15.96
C LYS A 259 -2.46 -16.43 -16.36
N LEU A 260 -2.20 -15.77 -17.48
CA LEU A 260 -3.10 -14.75 -18.02
C LEU A 260 -4.47 -15.34 -18.38
N GLU A 261 -4.51 -16.59 -18.81
CA GLU A 261 -5.74 -17.29 -19.18
C GLU A 261 -6.72 -17.39 -18.01
N ASN A 262 -6.23 -17.41 -16.76
CA ASN A 262 -7.03 -17.52 -15.54
C ASN A 262 -7.41 -16.15 -14.95
N LEU A 263 -7.23 -15.05 -15.69
CA LEU A 263 -7.44 -13.71 -15.14
C LEU A 263 -8.88 -13.46 -14.69
N THR A 264 -9.86 -14.06 -15.38
CA THR A 264 -11.28 -13.95 -15.05
C THR A 264 -11.58 -14.58 -13.68
N GLU A 265 -11.05 -15.79 -13.45
CA GLU A 265 -11.19 -16.51 -12.19
C GLU A 265 -10.52 -15.74 -11.03
N VAL A 266 -9.35 -15.13 -11.30
CA VAL A 266 -8.65 -14.30 -10.32
C VAL A 266 -9.53 -13.09 -9.93
N PHE A 267 -10.19 -12.43 -10.87
CA PHE A 267 -11.10 -11.32 -10.58
C PHE A 267 -12.32 -11.78 -9.77
N GLN A 268 -12.89 -12.95 -10.07
CA GLN A 268 -13.96 -13.53 -9.29
C GLN A 268 -13.55 -13.76 -7.82
N GLU A 269 -12.38 -14.35 -7.59
CA GLU A 269 -11.84 -14.52 -6.23
C GLU A 269 -11.64 -13.20 -5.49
N MET A 270 -11.25 -12.13 -6.22
CA MET A 270 -11.14 -10.78 -5.64
C MET A 270 -12.52 -10.24 -5.20
N GLU A 271 -13.55 -10.36 -6.05
CA GLU A 271 -14.91 -9.94 -5.74
C GLU A 271 -15.48 -10.70 -4.53
N GLU A 272 -15.17 -11.99 -4.42
CA GLU A 272 -15.59 -12.86 -3.31
C GLU A 272 -14.74 -12.69 -2.02
N ASN A 273 -13.75 -11.77 -2.00
CA ASN A 273 -12.81 -11.54 -0.89
C ASN A 273 -12.02 -12.78 -0.44
N LYS A 274 -11.84 -13.75 -1.34
CA LYS A 274 -11.12 -15.02 -1.08
C LYS A 274 -9.61 -14.88 -1.20
N MET A 275 -9.11 -13.80 -1.78
CA MET A 275 -7.68 -13.61 -2.00
C MET A 275 -6.90 -13.30 -0.74
N GLU A 276 -5.72 -13.93 -0.61
CA GLU A 276 -4.68 -13.57 0.34
C GLU A 276 -3.47 -13.00 -0.39
N GLY A 277 -2.90 -11.93 0.15
CA GLY A 277 -1.75 -11.27 -0.48
C GLY A 277 -2.05 -10.76 -1.89
N ARG A 278 -1.32 -11.29 -2.90
CA ARG A 278 -1.40 -10.87 -4.31
C ARG A 278 -1.40 -12.06 -5.27
N VAL A 279 -1.84 -11.83 -6.51
CA VAL A 279 -1.62 -12.75 -7.64
C VAL A 279 -0.69 -12.08 -8.64
N TRP A 280 0.37 -12.79 -9.03
CA TRP A 280 1.27 -12.36 -10.08
C TRP A 280 0.98 -13.14 -11.36
N VAL A 281 0.57 -12.41 -12.39
CA VAL A 281 0.30 -12.98 -13.70
C VAL A 281 1.54 -12.83 -14.57
N CYS A 282 2.10 -13.95 -15.00
CA CYS A 282 3.29 -13.98 -15.85
C CYS A 282 2.91 -14.16 -17.33
N PHE A 283 3.48 -13.29 -18.17
CA PHE A 283 3.53 -13.56 -19.60
C PHE A 283 4.74 -14.46 -19.89
N ALA A 284 4.50 -15.66 -20.38
CA ALA A 284 5.58 -16.50 -20.91
C ALA A 284 6.20 -15.77 -22.11
N LEU A 285 7.31 -15.11 -21.88
CA LEU A 285 8.16 -14.66 -22.98
C LEU A 285 8.68 -15.90 -23.68
N LYS A 286 8.16 -16.24 -24.84
CA LYS A 286 8.89 -17.12 -25.76
C LYS A 286 10.22 -16.39 -26.02
N ARG A 287 11.32 -16.91 -25.46
CA ARG A 287 12.65 -16.50 -25.89
C ARG A 287 12.66 -16.72 -27.42
N ARG A 288 12.84 -15.67 -28.17
CA ARG A 288 13.25 -15.80 -29.55
C ARG A 288 14.73 -16.15 -29.46
N ASP A 289 15.01 -17.41 -29.77
CA ASP A 289 16.37 -17.88 -30.03
C ASP A 289 17.03 -17.03 -31.11
#